data_bb0713fea27c7c5e37b5318696b77480
#
_entry.id   bb0713fea27c7c5e37b5318696b77480
#
_cell.length_a   1.000
_cell.length_b   1.000
_cell.length_c   1.000
_cell.angle_alpha   90.00
_cell.angle_beta   90.00
_cell.angle_gamma   90.00
#
_symmetry.space_group_name_H-M   'P 1'
#
loop_
_entity.id
_entity.type
_entity.pdbx_description
1 polymer ?
#
loop_
_entity_poly.entity_id
_entity_poly.type
_entity_poly.pdbx_seq_one_letter_code
_entity_poly.pdbx_strand_id
1 'polypeptide(L)'
;MNYHILDSLDLRAFDNREKDYGVHNYLETLGFVPDAVTLLECSVEQVHSYNGIIDNATVPYLWTCEREMPGGNVWSQRQLYGLVEELHKAGTKFFFGALAQPNIHDEYNTRAEWLMEHADEYDIFIMTRDGGSLRNSTGSINPLRRLPDGRYYEDVFLEDLIRYLEDFHMDGFLAGDGWCGLGVMLKDGDFHPDMIDQFETWSGIKVKGEKTSEQADFIWNDPGNRSLWMKFYAQRWASFFKKMKQGLEKHGKEFVSMDP
;
A
#
# COMPACT_ATOMS: atom_id res chain seq x y z
N MET A 1 -7.74 2.41 20.13
CA MET A 1 -7.75 3.85 20.41
C MET A 1 -8.89 4.43 19.57
N ASN A 2 -9.72 5.31 20.13
CA ASN A 2 -10.78 5.95 19.34
C ASN A 2 -10.26 7.32 18.93
N TYR A 3 -10.01 7.51 17.64
CA TYR A 3 -9.78 8.83 17.09
C TYR A 3 -11.13 9.50 16.83
N HIS A 4 -11.26 10.74 17.24
CA HIS A 4 -12.44 11.52 16.91
C HIS A 4 -12.42 11.97 15.45
N ILE A 5 -11.23 12.17 14.88
CA ILE A 5 -11.04 12.61 13.50
C ILE A 5 -9.73 12.07 12.96
N LEU A 6 -9.82 11.45 11.81
CA LEU A 6 -8.70 11.14 10.93
C LEU A 6 -9.00 11.85 9.60
N ASP A 7 -8.22 12.86 9.27
CA ASP A 7 -8.35 13.56 8.00
C ASP A 7 -7.42 12.94 6.95
N SER A 8 -7.96 12.69 5.77
CA SER A 8 -7.20 12.17 4.64
C SER A 8 -6.84 13.33 3.72
N LEU A 9 -5.55 13.63 3.62
CA LEU A 9 -5.06 14.75 2.81
C LEU A 9 -3.99 14.36 1.83
N ASP A 10 -3.76 15.30 0.93
CA ASP A 10 -2.55 15.37 0.14
C ASP A 10 -1.68 16.56 0.59
N LEU A 11 -0.46 16.64 0.07
CA LEU A 11 0.45 17.73 0.45
C LEU A 11 0.02 19.12 -0.06
N ARG A 12 -1.02 19.24 -0.91
CA ARG A 12 -1.59 20.52 -1.33
C ARG A 12 -2.31 21.27 -0.21
N ALA A 13 -2.69 20.56 0.87
CA ALA A 13 -3.23 21.20 2.07
C ALA A 13 -2.19 22.03 2.83
N PHE A 14 -0.91 21.89 2.48
CA PHE A 14 0.23 22.52 3.13
C PHE A 14 1.05 23.37 2.15
N ASP A 15 1.92 24.25 2.67
CA ASP A 15 2.82 25.06 1.86
C ASP A 15 4.27 24.90 2.32
N ASN A 16 5.06 24.20 1.54
CA ASN A 16 6.47 23.94 1.87
C ASN A 16 7.39 25.16 1.81
N ARG A 17 6.87 26.33 1.43
CA ARG A 17 7.57 27.62 1.45
C ARG A 17 7.39 28.35 2.78
N GLU A 18 6.38 27.98 3.55
CA GLU A 18 6.14 28.55 4.89
C GLU A 18 7.07 27.90 5.92
N LYS A 19 7.37 28.66 6.97
CA LYS A 19 8.29 28.22 8.02
C LYS A 19 7.77 27.01 8.80
N ASP A 20 6.46 26.94 8.98
CA ASP A 20 5.72 25.86 9.66
C ASP A 20 5.02 24.93 8.65
N TYR A 21 5.43 24.99 7.39
CA TYR A 21 4.85 24.23 6.29
C TYR A 21 3.34 24.47 6.08
N GLY A 22 2.80 25.60 6.56
CA GLY A 22 1.40 25.96 6.46
C GLY A 22 0.48 25.25 7.48
N VAL A 23 1.04 24.61 8.50
CA VAL A 23 0.28 23.87 9.53
C VAL A 23 -0.67 24.82 10.28
N HIS A 24 -0.22 26.02 10.64
CA HIS A 24 -1.09 27.01 11.30
C HIS A 24 -2.32 27.35 10.45
N ASN A 25 -2.11 27.68 9.18
CA ASN A 25 -3.19 28.02 8.25
C ASN A 25 -4.15 26.85 8.02
N TYR A 26 -3.61 25.63 7.92
CA TYR A 26 -4.40 24.41 7.81
C TYR A 26 -5.34 24.23 9.02
N LEU A 27 -4.82 24.31 10.24
CA LEU A 27 -5.60 24.16 11.47
C LEU A 27 -6.60 25.30 11.68
N GLU A 28 -6.23 26.54 11.31
CA GLU A 28 -7.16 27.68 11.35
C GLU A 28 -8.32 27.48 10.38
N THR A 29 -8.06 26.97 9.18
CA THR A 29 -9.09 26.66 8.18
C THR A 29 -10.03 25.56 8.66
N LEU A 30 -9.52 24.52 9.32
CA LEU A 30 -10.34 23.47 9.92
C LEU A 30 -11.18 23.99 11.11
N GLY A 31 -10.66 24.93 11.85
CA GLY A 31 -11.29 25.44 13.09
C GLY A 31 -11.15 24.51 14.29
N PHE A 32 -10.35 23.46 14.21
CA PHE A 32 -10.04 22.53 15.29
C PHE A 32 -8.71 21.80 15.00
N VAL A 33 -8.14 21.15 16.02
CA VAL A 33 -6.96 20.30 15.90
C VAL A 33 -7.41 18.84 15.77
N PRO A 34 -7.17 18.16 14.63
CA PRO A 34 -7.50 16.75 14.50
C PRO A 34 -6.56 15.90 15.36
N ASP A 35 -7.05 14.75 15.86
CA ASP A 35 -6.19 13.79 16.57
C ASP A 35 -5.09 13.22 15.67
N ALA A 36 -5.41 13.06 14.40
CA ALA A 36 -4.46 12.57 13.40
C ALA A 36 -4.82 13.05 11.98
N VAL A 37 -3.80 13.13 11.14
CA VAL A 37 -3.94 13.32 9.69
C VAL A 37 -3.24 12.19 8.96
N THR A 38 -3.75 11.85 7.79
CA THR A 38 -3.18 10.80 6.92
C THR A 38 -2.81 11.39 5.57
N LEU A 39 -1.59 11.13 5.13
CA LEU A 39 -1.19 11.36 3.75
C LEU A 39 -1.56 10.10 2.93
N LEU A 40 -2.71 10.14 2.25
CA LEU A 40 -3.28 8.94 1.61
C LEU A 40 -2.75 8.67 0.19
N GLU A 41 -2.17 9.66 -0.47
CA GLU A 41 -1.79 9.58 -1.88
C GLU A 41 -0.41 8.96 -2.13
N CYS A 42 0.01 8.05 -1.26
CA CYS A 42 1.28 7.36 -1.40
C CYS A 42 1.10 5.98 -2.04
N SER A 43 2.16 5.45 -2.59
CA SER A 43 2.21 4.09 -3.10
C SER A 43 3.17 3.22 -2.29
N VAL A 44 3.05 1.91 -2.44
CA VAL A 44 4.00 0.96 -1.84
C VAL A 44 5.43 1.17 -2.36
N GLU A 45 5.57 1.71 -3.56
CA GLU A 45 6.86 1.99 -4.21
C GLU A 45 7.67 3.05 -3.46
N GLN A 46 6.98 4.01 -2.83
CA GLN A 46 7.63 5.02 -2.00
C GLN A 46 8.36 4.41 -0.82
N VAL A 47 7.81 3.33 -0.28
CA VAL A 47 8.39 2.58 0.84
C VAL A 47 9.54 1.70 0.37
N HIS A 48 9.36 0.96 -0.73
CA HIS A 48 10.37 0.04 -1.26
C HIS A 48 11.58 0.76 -1.87
N SER A 49 11.35 1.88 -2.56
CA SER A 49 12.43 2.69 -3.15
C SER A 49 13.20 3.52 -2.12
N TYR A 50 12.71 3.59 -0.90
CA TYR A 50 13.29 4.43 0.14
C TYR A 50 14.64 3.91 0.64
N ASN A 51 15.65 4.77 0.63
CA ASN A 51 17.00 4.44 1.07
C ASN A 51 17.60 5.50 2.02
N GLY A 52 16.80 5.90 3.03
CA GLY A 52 17.18 6.94 3.98
C GLY A 52 16.81 8.36 3.52
N ILE A 53 16.76 9.29 4.47
CA ILE A 53 16.46 10.71 4.17
C ILE A 53 17.66 11.36 3.48
N ILE A 54 17.41 11.89 2.29
CA ILE A 54 18.32 12.73 1.53
C ILE A 54 17.73 14.13 1.49
N ASP A 55 18.38 15.12 2.10
CA ASP A 55 17.81 16.44 2.40
C ASP A 55 17.12 17.12 1.22
N ASN A 56 17.71 17.05 0.04
CA ASN A 56 17.18 17.70 -1.17
C ASN A 56 16.50 16.72 -2.15
N ALA A 57 16.39 15.43 -1.78
CA ALA A 57 15.69 14.48 -2.63
C ALA A 57 14.19 14.77 -2.60
N THR A 58 13.56 14.72 -3.76
CA THR A 58 12.11 14.79 -3.88
C THR A 58 11.49 13.58 -3.20
N VAL A 59 10.33 13.78 -2.57
CA VAL A 59 9.50 12.65 -2.10
C VAL A 59 8.96 11.95 -3.34
N PRO A 60 9.37 10.70 -3.62
CA PRO A 60 8.96 10.02 -4.83
C PRO A 60 7.53 9.49 -4.70
N TYR A 61 6.91 9.22 -5.85
CA TYR A 61 5.62 8.49 -5.94
C TYR A 61 4.45 9.09 -5.16
N LEU A 62 4.49 10.39 -4.88
CA LEU A 62 3.34 11.14 -4.40
C LEU A 62 2.49 11.59 -5.59
N TRP A 63 1.24 11.21 -5.59
CA TRP A 63 0.34 11.46 -6.72
C TRP A 63 0.25 12.93 -7.13
N THR A 64 0.32 13.82 -6.18
CA THR A 64 0.11 15.25 -6.40
C THR A 64 1.39 16.07 -6.48
N CYS A 65 2.53 15.50 -6.08
CA CYS A 65 3.80 16.24 -6.01
C CYS A 65 4.66 16.12 -7.27
N GLU A 66 4.42 15.14 -8.12
CA GLU A 66 5.27 14.88 -9.29
C GLU A 66 4.86 15.69 -10.53
N ARG A 67 3.86 16.56 -10.42
CA ARG A 67 3.33 17.23 -11.60
C ARG A 67 3.20 18.71 -11.42
N GLU A 68 3.49 19.36 -12.53
CA GLU A 68 3.15 20.72 -12.90
C GLU A 68 1.64 20.99 -12.84
N MET A 69 1.00 20.61 -11.73
CA MET A 69 -0.29 21.18 -11.39
C MET A 69 -0.06 22.67 -11.17
N PRO A 70 -0.82 23.54 -11.79
CA PRO A 70 -0.73 24.96 -11.50
C PRO A 70 -0.83 25.20 -9.99
N GLY A 71 0.27 25.58 -9.35
CA GLY A 71 0.35 25.77 -7.89
C GLY A 71 0.85 24.57 -7.08
N GLY A 72 1.20 23.44 -7.70
CA GLY A 72 1.80 22.29 -7.01
C GLY A 72 3.22 22.60 -6.53
N ASN A 73 3.49 22.36 -5.26
CA ASN A 73 4.82 22.45 -4.68
C ASN A 73 5.47 21.07 -4.68
N VAL A 74 6.67 20.97 -5.24
CA VAL A 74 7.49 19.75 -5.09
C VAL A 74 8.02 19.70 -3.66
N TRP A 75 7.78 18.62 -2.97
CA TRP A 75 8.25 18.40 -1.60
C TRP A 75 9.55 17.60 -1.58
N SER A 76 10.53 18.09 -0.83
CA SER A 76 11.70 17.28 -0.49
C SER A 76 11.40 16.37 0.70
N GLN A 77 12.18 15.29 0.84
CA GLN A 77 12.09 14.39 1.98
C GLN A 77 12.30 15.14 3.31
N ARG A 78 13.22 16.11 3.32
CA ARG A 78 13.46 16.95 4.51
C ARG A 78 12.29 17.85 4.87
N GLN A 79 11.57 18.36 3.86
CA GLN A 79 10.36 19.16 4.09
C GLN A 79 9.21 18.28 4.62
N LEU A 80 9.05 17.05 4.11
CA LEU A 80 8.06 16.10 4.65
C LEU A 80 8.37 15.77 6.11
N TYR A 81 9.63 15.49 6.44
CA TYR A 81 10.05 15.30 7.84
C TYR A 81 9.68 16.51 8.70
N GLY A 82 10.00 17.72 8.22
CA GLY A 82 9.68 18.96 8.95
C GLY A 82 8.18 19.18 9.13
N LEU A 83 7.35 18.83 8.15
CA LEU A 83 5.90 18.90 8.26
C LEU A 83 5.37 17.98 9.39
N VAL A 84 5.88 16.74 9.46
CA VAL A 84 5.51 15.80 10.53
C VAL A 84 5.84 16.40 11.91
N GLU A 85 7.04 16.98 12.05
CA GLU A 85 7.46 17.62 13.30
C GLU A 85 6.57 18.82 13.69
N GLU A 86 6.15 19.66 12.73
CA GLU A 86 5.25 20.78 13.01
C GLU A 86 3.83 20.32 13.40
N LEU A 87 3.31 19.27 12.76
CA LEU A 87 2.04 18.66 13.14
C LEU A 87 2.09 18.07 14.57
N HIS A 88 3.18 17.40 14.92
CA HIS A 88 3.39 16.91 16.29
C HIS A 88 3.42 18.03 17.32
N LYS A 89 4.06 19.18 17.03
CA LYS A 89 4.02 20.37 17.91
C LYS A 89 2.61 20.90 18.11
N ALA A 90 1.76 20.75 17.12
CA ALA A 90 0.35 21.13 17.19
C ALA A 90 -0.53 20.09 17.90
N GLY A 91 0.01 18.92 18.25
CA GLY A 91 -0.72 17.84 18.92
C GLY A 91 -1.41 16.86 17.97
N THR A 92 -1.11 16.91 16.68
CA THR A 92 -1.70 16.06 15.64
C THR A 92 -0.72 14.96 15.25
N LYS A 93 -1.16 13.70 15.26
CA LYS A 93 -0.41 12.56 14.72
C LYS A 93 -0.40 12.57 13.20
N PHE A 94 0.62 11.94 12.63
CA PHE A 94 0.75 11.81 11.18
C PHE A 94 0.89 10.35 10.75
N PHE A 95 0.01 9.93 9.85
CA PHE A 95 0.00 8.58 9.30
C PHE A 95 0.41 8.57 7.83
N PHE A 96 1.25 7.62 7.48
CA PHE A 96 1.49 7.27 6.09
C PHE A 96 0.32 6.44 5.56
N GLY A 97 -0.33 6.90 4.53
CA GLY A 97 -1.42 6.19 3.87
C GLY A 97 -0.99 5.75 2.48
N ALA A 98 -1.01 4.45 2.22
CA ALA A 98 -0.68 3.93 0.91
C ALA A 98 -1.85 3.21 0.28
N LEU A 99 -1.93 3.34 -1.05
CA LEU A 99 -2.80 2.54 -1.90
C LEU A 99 -2.06 1.24 -2.27
N ALA A 100 -2.71 0.10 -2.18
CA ALA A 100 -2.15 -1.17 -2.63
C ALA A 100 -2.13 -1.32 -4.15
N GLN A 101 -2.86 -0.46 -4.85
CA GLN A 101 -2.90 -0.46 -6.30
C GLN A 101 -2.00 0.66 -6.83
N PRO A 102 -0.82 0.34 -7.36
CA PRO A 102 -0.12 1.28 -8.21
C PRO A 102 -1.01 1.46 -9.46
N ASN A 103 -1.67 2.59 -9.56
CA ASN A 103 -2.48 2.90 -10.72
C ASN A 103 -1.56 3.21 -11.91
N ILE A 104 -1.48 2.31 -12.86
CA ILE A 104 -0.96 2.63 -14.19
C ILE A 104 -2.10 3.31 -14.94
N HIS A 105 -2.39 4.56 -14.65
CA HIS A 105 -3.34 5.31 -15.45
C HIS A 105 -2.64 6.44 -16.19
N ASP A 106 -2.63 6.24 -17.51
CA ASP A 106 -2.43 7.23 -18.55
C ASP A 106 -1.11 8.05 -18.54
N GLU A 107 -1.03 9.00 -19.42
CA GLU A 107 0.08 9.93 -19.68
C GLU A 107 0.67 10.65 -18.45
N TYR A 108 0.18 10.33 -17.27
CA TYR A 108 0.57 10.92 -15.99
C TYR A 108 1.24 9.97 -15.02
N ASN A 109 1.68 8.80 -15.41
CA ASN A 109 1.95 7.76 -14.46
C ASN A 109 3.41 7.38 -14.30
N THR A 110 3.95 7.73 -13.17
CA THR A 110 5.24 7.25 -12.65
C THR A 110 5.09 6.19 -11.56
N ARG A 111 3.87 5.83 -11.16
CA ARG A 111 3.58 5.16 -9.90
C ARG A 111 3.92 3.70 -9.80
N ALA A 112 4.01 3.01 -10.93
CA ALA A 112 4.38 1.59 -10.96
C ALA A 112 5.76 1.38 -11.57
N GLU A 113 6.48 2.45 -11.92
CA GLU A 113 7.77 2.35 -12.62
C GLU A 113 8.76 1.53 -11.79
N TRP A 114 8.88 1.83 -10.51
CA TRP A 114 9.82 1.11 -9.64
C TRP A 114 9.48 -0.38 -9.53
N LEU A 115 8.23 -0.72 -9.23
CA LEU A 115 7.79 -2.13 -9.17
C LEU A 115 7.90 -2.84 -10.52
N MET A 116 7.66 -2.12 -11.62
CA MET A 116 7.81 -2.70 -12.96
C MET A 116 9.27 -2.98 -13.30
N GLU A 117 10.18 -2.10 -12.91
CA GLU A 117 11.63 -2.29 -13.07
C GLU A 117 12.15 -3.43 -12.19
N HIS A 118 11.53 -3.64 -11.01
CA HIS A 118 11.90 -4.67 -10.04
C HIS A 118 10.96 -5.89 -10.07
N ALA A 119 10.21 -6.08 -11.15
CA ALA A 119 9.17 -7.12 -11.22
C ALA A 119 9.73 -8.55 -11.10
N ASP A 120 10.98 -8.78 -11.48
CA ASP A 120 11.64 -10.08 -11.33
C ASP A 120 11.97 -10.38 -9.85
N GLU A 121 12.14 -9.32 -9.03
CA GLU A 121 12.40 -9.43 -7.60
C GLU A 121 11.10 -9.49 -6.79
N TYR A 122 10.13 -8.66 -7.16
CA TYR A 122 8.87 -8.55 -6.43
C TYR A 122 7.74 -9.42 -6.97
N ASP A 123 7.72 -9.77 -8.25
CA ASP A 123 6.74 -10.64 -8.94
C ASP A 123 5.35 -10.77 -8.22
N ILE A 124 4.76 -9.63 -7.86
CA ILE A 124 3.49 -9.57 -7.11
C ILE A 124 2.31 -9.09 -7.95
N PHE A 125 2.50 -8.85 -9.25
CA PHE A 125 1.41 -8.46 -10.13
C PHE A 125 0.40 -9.60 -10.31
N ILE A 126 -0.88 -9.26 -10.22
CA ILE A 126 -1.96 -10.23 -10.34
C ILE A 126 -1.90 -10.96 -11.69
N MET A 127 -2.02 -12.28 -11.63
CA MET A 127 -2.19 -13.12 -12.80
C MET A 127 -3.68 -13.43 -13.01
N THR A 128 -4.19 -13.08 -14.18
CA THR A 128 -5.58 -13.29 -14.54
C THR A 128 -5.86 -14.76 -14.87
N ARG A 129 -7.14 -15.11 -14.94
CA ARG A 129 -7.63 -16.46 -15.24
C ARG A 129 -7.10 -17.05 -16.55
N ASP A 130 -6.84 -16.23 -17.54
CA ASP A 130 -6.27 -16.64 -18.82
C ASP A 130 -4.74 -16.73 -18.82
N GLY A 131 -4.10 -16.45 -17.69
CA GLY A 131 -2.65 -16.47 -17.53
C GLY A 131 -1.97 -15.14 -17.90
N GLY A 132 -2.74 -14.10 -18.20
CA GLY A 132 -2.20 -12.75 -18.41
C GLY A 132 -1.77 -12.11 -17.09
N SER A 133 -0.80 -11.20 -17.15
CA SER A 133 -0.40 -10.38 -15.99
C SER A 133 -1.01 -8.99 -16.09
N LEU A 134 -1.48 -8.45 -14.96
CA LEU A 134 -1.95 -7.07 -14.86
C LEU A 134 -0.82 -6.05 -14.74
N ARG A 135 0.43 -6.47 -14.85
CA ARG A 135 1.60 -5.60 -14.83
C ARG A 135 1.47 -4.40 -15.78
N ASN A 136 1.07 -4.65 -17.03
CA ASN A 136 1.05 -3.66 -18.11
C ASN A 136 -0.34 -3.03 -18.34
N SER A 137 -1.30 -3.27 -17.48
CA SER A 137 -2.67 -2.74 -17.65
C SER A 137 -3.10 -1.85 -16.51
N THR A 138 -3.33 -2.43 -15.35
CA THR A 138 -3.77 -1.68 -14.15
C THR A 138 -2.68 -1.60 -13.09
N GLY A 139 -1.57 -2.32 -13.25
CA GLY A 139 -0.52 -2.43 -12.24
C GLY A 139 -0.98 -3.09 -10.94
N SER A 140 -2.14 -3.76 -10.94
CA SER A 140 -2.71 -4.34 -9.74
C SER A 140 -1.82 -5.43 -9.16
N ILE A 141 -1.55 -5.33 -7.86
CA ILE A 141 -0.71 -6.25 -7.11
C ILE A 141 -1.52 -7.10 -6.14
N ASN A 142 -0.97 -8.25 -5.78
CA ASN A 142 -1.48 -9.09 -4.71
C ASN A 142 -0.47 -9.13 -3.55
N PRO A 143 -0.71 -8.39 -2.45
CA PRO A 143 0.21 -8.34 -1.32
C PRO A 143 0.24 -9.63 -0.47
N LEU A 144 -0.55 -10.64 -0.83
CA LEU A 144 -0.57 -11.94 -0.16
C LEU A 144 0.43 -12.94 -0.74
N ARG A 145 1.18 -12.54 -1.77
CA ARG A 145 2.11 -13.41 -2.48
C ARG A 145 3.43 -13.61 -1.72
N ARG A 146 4.09 -14.72 -2.05
CA ARG A 146 5.52 -14.88 -1.75
C ARG A 146 6.33 -14.31 -2.91
N LEU A 147 7.44 -13.72 -2.57
CA LEU A 147 8.45 -13.25 -3.52
C LEU A 147 9.22 -14.44 -4.10
N PRO A 148 9.97 -14.26 -5.18
CA PRO A 148 10.79 -15.33 -5.77
C PRO A 148 11.81 -15.94 -4.82
N ASP A 149 12.25 -15.20 -3.79
CA ASP A 149 13.15 -15.70 -2.75
C ASP A 149 12.43 -16.54 -1.66
N GLY A 150 11.11 -16.67 -1.74
CA GLY A 150 10.26 -17.44 -0.84
C GLY A 150 9.73 -16.68 0.38
N ARG A 151 10.17 -15.44 0.63
CA ARG A 151 9.61 -14.60 1.70
C ARG A 151 8.21 -14.13 1.31
N TYR A 152 7.32 -13.97 2.28
CA TYR A 152 6.07 -13.29 2.02
C TYR A 152 6.29 -11.80 1.77
N TYR A 153 5.57 -11.25 0.79
CA TYR A 153 5.64 -9.81 0.49
C TYR A 153 5.32 -8.96 1.73
N GLU A 154 4.34 -9.37 2.52
CA GLU A 154 3.98 -8.65 3.76
C GLU A 154 5.12 -8.56 4.78
N ASP A 155 6.09 -9.48 4.78
CA ASP A 155 7.26 -9.39 5.66
C ASP A 155 8.21 -8.31 5.17
N VAL A 156 8.51 -8.31 3.87
CA VAL A 156 9.40 -7.32 3.24
C VAL A 156 8.79 -5.91 3.30
N PHE A 157 7.51 -5.80 2.96
CA PHE A 157 6.81 -4.52 3.03
C PHE A 157 6.79 -3.96 4.46
N LEU A 158 6.54 -4.80 5.46
CA LEU A 158 6.54 -4.38 6.86
C LEU A 158 7.93 -3.88 7.32
N GLU A 159 9.00 -4.56 6.93
CA GLU A 159 10.38 -4.16 7.23
C GLU A 159 10.71 -2.78 6.65
N ASP A 160 10.40 -2.59 5.36
CA ASP A 160 10.63 -1.32 4.67
C ASP A 160 9.74 -0.19 5.23
N LEU A 161 8.48 -0.50 5.51
CA LEU A 161 7.52 0.44 6.08
C LEU A 161 7.95 0.93 7.46
N ILE A 162 8.37 0.03 8.34
CA ILE A 162 8.85 0.41 9.68
C ILE A 162 10.02 1.38 9.57
N ARG A 163 11.01 1.08 8.73
CA ARG A 163 12.15 1.96 8.49
C ARG A 163 11.68 3.35 8.01
N TYR A 164 10.76 3.38 7.05
CA TYR A 164 10.20 4.62 6.52
C TYR A 164 9.50 5.44 7.61
N LEU A 165 8.62 4.80 8.39
CA LEU A 165 7.88 5.46 9.47
C LEU A 165 8.79 5.96 10.60
N GLU A 166 9.84 5.22 10.94
CA GLU A 166 10.80 5.61 11.97
C GLU A 166 11.62 6.82 11.53
N ASP A 167 12.17 6.80 10.32
CA ASP A 167 13.00 7.87 9.78
C ASP A 167 12.24 9.19 9.62
N PHE A 168 10.96 9.13 9.22
CA PHE A 168 10.09 10.32 9.11
C PHE A 168 9.34 10.67 10.40
N HIS A 169 9.55 9.93 11.49
CA HIS A 169 8.83 10.11 12.76
C HIS A 169 7.30 9.96 12.65
N MET A 170 6.80 9.28 11.64
CA MET A 170 5.36 9.06 11.47
C MET A 170 4.81 8.10 12.53
N ASP A 171 3.55 8.30 12.94
CA ASP A 171 2.92 7.56 14.04
C ASP A 171 2.37 6.20 13.63
N GLY A 172 2.09 6.00 12.35
CA GLY A 172 1.53 4.76 11.90
C GLY A 172 1.27 4.68 10.40
N PHE A 173 0.58 3.61 10.04
CA PHE A 173 0.22 3.28 8.66
C PHE A 173 -1.29 3.15 8.52
N LEU A 174 -1.85 3.82 7.51
CA LEU A 174 -3.22 3.62 7.07
C LEU A 174 -3.22 2.79 5.79
N ALA A 175 -3.79 1.59 5.87
CA ALA A 175 -4.08 0.76 4.71
C ALA A 175 -5.28 1.36 3.95
N GLY A 176 -5.00 2.09 2.87
CA GLY A 176 -5.98 2.74 2.02
C GLY A 176 -6.64 1.77 1.02
N ASP A 177 -7.11 2.30 -0.09
CA ASP A 177 -7.77 1.52 -1.13
C ASP A 177 -6.86 0.40 -1.68
N GLY A 178 -7.48 -0.75 -1.93
CA GLY A 178 -6.80 -1.94 -2.47
C GLY A 178 -6.19 -2.88 -1.43
N TRP A 179 -6.13 -2.50 -0.16
CA TRP A 179 -5.67 -3.39 0.92
C TRP A 179 -6.76 -4.28 1.50
N CYS A 180 -8.00 -4.09 1.11
CA CYS A 180 -9.15 -4.89 1.58
C CYS A 180 -9.52 -6.04 0.64
N GLY A 181 -8.87 -6.14 -0.50
CA GLY A 181 -9.11 -7.16 -1.51
C GLY A 181 -8.20 -7.00 -2.71
N LEU A 182 -8.28 -7.94 -3.63
CA LEU A 182 -7.60 -7.82 -4.92
C LEU A 182 -8.29 -6.74 -5.74
N GLY A 183 -7.54 -6.01 -6.56
CA GLY A 183 -8.07 -5.07 -7.55
C GLY A 183 -8.91 -5.72 -8.66
N VAL A 184 -9.17 -7.03 -8.54
CA VAL A 184 -10.01 -7.84 -9.43
C VAL A 184 -10.92 -8.74 -8.60
N MET A 185 -11.99 -9.23 -9.20
CA MET A 185 -12.82 -10.24 -8.55
C MET A 185 -12.07 -11.55 -8.40
N LEU A 186 -12.27 -12.30 -7.31
CA LEU A 186 -11.63 -13.60 -7.06
C LEU A 186 -11.86 -14.67 -8.14
N LYS A 187 -12.85 -14.47 -8.99
CA LYS A 187 -13.09 -15.33 -10.17
C LYS A 187 -12.14 -15.04 -11.34
N ASP A 188 -11.56 -13.84 -11.35
CA ASP A 188 -10.75 -13.33 -12.46
C ASP A 188 -9.24 -13.26 -12.12
N GLY A 189 -8.87 -13.37 -10.83
CA GLY A 189 -7.47 -13.39 -10.34
C GLY A 189 -7.44 -13.56 -8.80
N ASP A 190 -6.33 -13.80 -8.13
CA ASP A 190 -5.00 -14.07 -8.69
C ASP A 190 -4.78 -15.58 -8.81
N PHE A 191 -4.52 -16.07 -10.00
CA PHE A 191 -4.22 -17.50 -10.27
C PHE A 191 -2.73 -17.74 -10.53
N HIS A 192 -1.88 -16.91 -9.96
CA HIS A 192 -0.44 -17.13 -10.04
C HIS A 192 -0.03 -18.45 -9.37
N PRO A 193 0.99 -19.15 -9.90
CA PRO A 193 1.45 -20.43 -9.34
C PRO A 193 1.71 -20.40 -7.84
N ASP A 194 2.23 -19.28 -7.31
CA ASP A 194 2.42 -19.11 -5.87
C ASP A 194 1.11 -19.15 -5.08
N MET A 195 0.06 -18.46 -5.55
CA MET A 195 -1.25 -18.49 -4.88
C MET A 195 -1.91 -19.86 -4.96
N ILE A 196 -1.72 -20.56 -6.08
CA ILE A 196 -2.16 -21.95 -6.23
C ILE A 196 -1.44 -22.85 -5.21
N ASP A 197 -0.13 -22.74 -5.09
CA ASP A 197 0.66 -23.54 -4.13
C ASP A 197 0.28 -23.23 -2.67
N GLN A 198 0.07 -21.96 -2.32
CA GLN A 198 -0.44 -21.58 -1.00
C GLN A 198 -1.82 -22.20 -0.73
N PHE A 199 -2.72 -22.18 -1.72
CA PHE A 199 -4.04 -22.78 -1.61
C PHE A 199 -3.98 -24.29 -1.47
N GLU A 200 -3.19 -24.99 -2.28
CA GLU A 200 -2.98 -26.43 -2.17
C GLU A 200 -2.45 -26.83 -0.79
N THR A 201 -1.47 -26.09 -0.30
CA THR A 201 -0.89 -26.30 1.03
C THR A 201 -1.93 -26.11 2.14
N TRP A 202 -2.75 -25.07 2.03
CA TRP A 202 -3.76 -24.74 3.02
C TRP A 202 -4.96 -25.71 2.99
N SER A 203 -5.44 -26.07 1.80
CA SER A 203 -6.66 -26.86 1.61
C SER A 203 -6.41 -28.38 1.61
N GLY A 204 -5.20 -28.81 1.29
CA GLY A 204 -4.86 -30.21 1.02
C GLY A 204 -5.36 -30.72 -0.33
N ILE A 205 -5.97 -29.86 -1.16
CA ILE A 205 -6.47 -30.20 -2.49
C ILE A 205 -5.38 -29.96 -3.51
N LYS A 206 -5.13 -30.95 -4.39
CA LYS A 206 -4.28 -30.76 -5.56
C LYS A 206 -5.09 -30.16 -6.71
N VAL A 207 -4.72 -28.97 -7.12
CA VAL A 207 -5.31 -28.25 -8.26
C VAL A 207 -4.92 -28.95 -9.56
N LYS A 208 -5.91 -29.22 -10.40
CA LYS A 208 -5.72 -29.91 -11.68
C LYS A 208 -5.68 -28.91 -12.81
N GLY A 209 -4.87 -29.20 -13.82
CA GLY A 209 -4.68 -28.40 -15.03
C GLY A 209 -3.22 -28.06 -15.26
N GLU A 210 -2.81 -28.04 -16.52
CA GLU A 210 -1.45 -27.65 -16.94
C GLU A 210 -1.36 -26.14 -17.21
N LYS A 211 -2.49 -25.53 -17.58
CA LYS A 211 -2.60 -24.09 -17.88
C LYS A 211 -3.30 -23.37 -16.74
N THR A 212 -2.97 -22.10 -16.55
CA THR A 212 -3.62 -21.23 -15.57
C THR A 212 -5.16 -21.25 -15.72
N SER A 213 -5.66 -21.19 -16.95
CA SER A 213 -7.10 -21.22 -17.21
C SER A 213 -7.78 -22.52 -16.74
N GLU A 214 -7.11 -23.67 -16.92
CA GLU A 214 -7.60 -24.97 -16.47
C GLU A 214 -7.60 -25.07 -14.94
N GLN A 215 -6.58 -24.54 -14.30
CA GLN A 215 -6.47 -24.46 -12.84
C GLN A 215 -7.55 -23.55 -12.26
N ALA A 216 -7.75 -22.39 -12.87
CA ALA A 216 -8.81 -21.45 -12.51
C ALA A 216 -10.21 -22.09 -12.68
N ASP A 217 -10.43 -22.83 -13.77
CA ASP A 217 -11.67 -23.57 -13.99
C ASP A 217 -11.89 -24.66 -12.95
N PHE A 218 -10.86 -25.42 -12.60
CA PHE A 218 -10.93 -26.42 -11.54
C PHE A 218 -11.34 -25.82 -10.19
N ILE A 219 -10.80 -24.65 -9.87
CA ILE A 219 -11.11 -23.95 -8.59
C ILE A 219 -12.52 -23.35 -8.66
N TRP A 220 -12.83 -22.63 -9.72
CA TRP A 220 -14.01 -21.76 -9.74
C TRP A 220 -15.31 -22.45 -10.17
N ASN A 221 -15.24 -23.43 -11.07
CA ASN A 221 -16.43 -24.08 -11.61
C ASN A 221 -16.99 -25.16 -10.65
N ASP A 222 -16.17 -25.70 -9.75
CA ASP A 222 -16.64 -26.59 -8.69
C ASP A 222 -17.07 -25.77 -7.46
N PRO A 223 -18.33 -25.87 -6.99
CA PRO A 223 -18.81 -25.10 -5.84
C PRO A 223 -18.05 -25.34 -4.53
N GLY A 224 -17.53 -26.57 -4.33
CA GLY A 224 -16.75 -26.93 -3.14
C GLY A 224 -15.37 -26.25 -3.17
N ASN A 225 -14.66 -26.38 -4.28
CA ASN A 225 -13.35 -25.76 -4.49
C ASN A 225 -13.45 -24.22 -4.43
N ARG A 226 -14.46 -23.65 -5.06
CA ARG A 226 -14.72 -22.22 -5.01
C ARG A 226 -14.94 -21.72 -3.56
N SER A 227 -15.75 -22.45 -2.78
CA SER A 227 -15.97 -22.10 -1.38
C SER A 227 -14.67 -22.14 -0.57
N LEU A 228 -13.81 -23.13 -0.82
CA LEU A 228 -12.50 -23.22 -0.17
C LEU A 228 -11.56 -22.10 -0.61
N TRP A 229 -11.54 -21.76 -1.89
CA TRP A 229 -10.75 -20.64 -2.42
C TRP A 229 -11.11 -19.29 -1.75
N MET A 230 -12.42 -19.02 -1.65
CA MET A 230 -12.90 -17.83 -0.96
C MET A 230 -12.50 -17.80 0.53
N LYS A 231 -12.60 -18.95 1.23
CA LYS A 231 -12.18 -19.07 2.63
C LYS A 231 -10.67 -18.90 2.79
N PHE A 232 -9.89 -19.46 1.87
CA PHE A 232 -8.44 -19.31 1.86
C PHE A 232 -8.06 -17.82 1.76
N TYR A 233 -8.62 -17.07 0.80
CA TYR A 233 -8.36 -15.65 0.68
C TYR A 233 -8.77 -14.87 1.93
N ALA A 234 -9.95 -15.13 2.48
CA ALA A 234 -10.39 -14.48 3.72
C ALA A 234 -9.42 -14.72 4.87
N GLN A 235 -8.88 -15.94 5.01
CA GLN A 235 -7.90 -16.26 6.05
C GLN A 235 -6.52 -15.64 5.77
N ARG A 236 -6.11 -15.57 4.50
CA ARG A 236 -4.85 -14.91 4.13
C ARG A 236 -4.91 -13.42 4.45
N TRP A 237 -5.99 -12.74 4.09
CA TRP A 237 -6.18 -11.33 4.44
C TRP A 237 -6.20 -11.12 5.96
N ALA A 238 -6.93 -11.93 6.70
CA ALA A 238 -6.94 -11.86 8.16
C ALA A 238 -5.54 -12.04 8.76
N SER A 239 -4.75 -12.95 8.20
CA SER A 239 -3.36 -13.18 8.62
C SER A 239 -2.46 -11.99 8.29
N PHE A 240 -2.61 -11.42 7.09
CA PHE A 240 -1.92 -10.22 6.65
C PHE A 240 -2.15 -9.05 7.61
N PHE A 241 -3.41 -8.67 7.84
CA PHE A 241 -3.76 -7.56 8.73
C PHE A 241 -3.28 -7.78 10.16
N LYS A 242 -3.40 -9.01 10.66
CA LYS A 242 -2.89 -9.36 11.99
C LYS A 242 -1.36 -9.17 12.06
N LYS A 243 -0.63 -9.60 11.04
CA LYS A 243 0.84 -9.45 10.96
C LYS A 243 1.22 -7.98 10.91
N MET A 244 0.60 -7.19 10.03
CA MET A 244 0.85 -5.76 9.90
C MET A 244 0.63 -5.04 11.23
N LYS A 245 -0.54 -5.25 11.85
CA LYS A 245 -0.85 -4.66 13.17
C LYS A 245 0.19 -5.04 14.22
N GLN A 246 0.46 -6.32 14.40
CA GLN A 246 1.39 -6.80 15.43
C GLN A 246 2.83 -6.35 15.17
N GLY A 247 3.23 -6.26 13.91
CA GLY A 247 4.55 -5.78 13.52
C GLY A 247 4.72 -4.31 13.86
N LEU A 248 3.79 -3.46 13.46
CA LEU A 248 3.82 -2.02 13.73
C LEU A 248 3.74 -1.72 15.24
N GLU A 249 2.86 -2.39 15.98
CA GLU A 249 2.73 -2.22 17.43
C GLU A 249 4.05 -2.48 18.20
N LYS A 250 4.88 -3.42 17.76
CA LYS A 250 6.21 -3.69 18.37
C LYS A 250 7.17 -2.50 18.26
N HIS A 251 6.95 -1.63 17.27
CA HIS A 251 7.73 -0.41 17.04
C HIS A 251 7.01 0.85 17.54
N GLY A 252 5.93 0.69 18.33
CA GLY A 252 5.13 1.81 18.82
C GLY A 252 4.36 2.54 17.74
N LYS A 253 4.18 1.92 16.56
CA LYS A 253 3.41 2.48 15.44
C LYS A 253 1.99 1.92 15.42
N GLU A 254 1.06 2.72 14.93
CA GLU A 254 -0.35 2.34 14.85
C GLU A 254 -0.70 1.80 13.46
N PHE A 255 -1.66 0.90 13.42
CA PHE A 255 -2.22 0.39 12.18
C PHE A 255 -3.70 0.77 12.09
N VAL A 256 -4.06 1.41 10.98
CA VAL A 256 -5.43 1.80 10.66
C VAL A 256 -5.82 1.14 9.32
N SER A 257 -7.01 0.58 9.24
CA SER A 257 -7.58 0.06 8.00
C SER A 257 -8.86 0.83 7.68
N MET A 258 -9.09 1.15 6.42
CA MET A 258 -10.31 1.81 5.96
C MET A 258 -11.51 0.86 5.97
N ASP A 259 -11.29 -0.45 6.01
CA ASP A 259 -12.35 -1.45 6.12
C ASP A 259 -12.46 -2.03 7.53
N PRO A 260 -13.70 -2.31 7.97
CA PRO A 260 -13.99 -2.87 9.28
C PRO A 260 -13.58 -4.32 9.43
#